data_a23622961828c842e310079f534b5e92
#
_entry.id   a23622961828c842e310079f534b5e92
#
_cell.length_a   1.000
_cell.length_b   1.000
_cell.length_c   1.000
_cell.angle_alpha   90.00
_cell.angle_beta   90.00
_cell.angle_gamma   90.00
#
_symmetry.space_group_name_H-M   'P 1'
#
loop_
_entity.id
_entity.type
_entity.pdbx_description
1 polymer ?
#
loop_
_entity_poly.entity_id
_entity_poly.type
_entity_poly.pdbx_seq_one_letter_code
_entity_poly.pdbx_strand_id
1 'polypeptide(L)'
;MTKKLAASILCLALAFSLAGCGIFRGAAPENTPAVPDDFSLRFSWWYDETQKNILDTQTGSIQKDIASDGTASAELRPEPDFLQRLYELVCKYRLTDIDREMTSQELADDKSKAVSMIPLEHYEISVTLNGRSLLICGDQTAVYHMTSDEDAANFINAVTSVKKAVTELPEWTALPPANGGYD
;
A
#
# COMPACT_ATOMS: atom_id res chain seq x y z
N MET A 1 67.03 -24.14 -7.12
CA MET A 1 65.96 -23.93 -6.06
C MET A 1 64.84 -23.03 -6.57
N THR A 2 64.21 -23.25 -7.75
CA THR A 2 63.25 -22.34 -8.38
C THR A 2 62.00 -22.99 -8.95
N LYS A 3 61.71 -24.28 -8.62
CA LYS A 3 60.52 -25.00 -9.14
C LYS A 3 59.42 -25.26 -8.12
N LYS A 4 59.58 -24.84 -6.86
CA LYS A 4 58.56 -25.05 -5.80
C LYS A 4 57.73 -23.82 -5.46
N LEU A 5 58.03 -22.64 -6.03
CA LEU A 5 57.25 -21.41 -5.79
C LEU A 5 56.09 -21.20 -6.77
N ALA A 6 56.09 -21.87 -7.93
CA ALA A 6 55.09 -21.67 -8.96
C ALA A 6 53.76 -22.46 -8.68
N ALA A 7 53.81 -23.50 -7.86
CA ALA A 7 52.63 -24.32 -7.55
C ALA A 7 51.74 -23.75 -6.46
N SER A 8 52.26 -22.90 -5.57
CA SER A 8 51.51 -22.32 -4.46
C SER A 8 50.66 -21.08 -4.85
N ILE A 9 50.99 -20.43 -5.97
CA ILE A 9 50.28 -19.22 -6.43
C ILE A 9 49.01 -19.61 -7.24
N LEU A 10 49.03 -20.80 -7.87
CA LEU A 10 47.89 -21.24 -8.70
C LEU A 10 46.71 -21.77 -7.88
N CYS A 11 46.92 -22.21 -6.65
CA CYS A 11 45.82 -22.66 -5.75
C CYS A 11 45.10 -21.52 -5.06
N LEU A 12 45.68 -20.32 -4.98
CA LEU A 12 45.03 -19.17 -4.33
C LEU A 12 44.10 -18.41 -5.26
N ALA A 13 44.22 -18.58 -6.58
CA ALA A 13 43.41 -17.88 -7.58
C ALA A 13 42.06 -18.58 -7.87
N LEU A 14 41.88 -19.85 -7.45
CA LEU A 14 40.66 -20.63 -7.68
C LEU A 14 39.65 -20.59 -6.52
N ALA A 15 40.02 -19.98 -5.38
CA ALA A 15 39.14 -19.88 -4.20
C ALA A 15 38.25 -18.63 -4.18
N PHE A 16 38.41 -17.67 -5.12
CA PHE A 16 37.66 -16.41 -5.15
C PHE A 16 36.48 -16.37 -6.14
N SER A 17 36.19 -17.45 -6.87
CA SER A 17 35.15 -17.43 -7.92
C SER A 17 33.83 -18.09 -7.55
N LEU A 18 33.57 -18.44 -6.27
CA LEU A 18 32.31 -19.05 -5.82
C LEU A 18 31.53 -18.19 -4.78
N ALA A 19 31.89 -16.94 -4.59
CA ALA A 19 31.17 -16.02 -3.67
C ALA A 19 30.42 -14.92 -4.43
N GLY A 20 29.65 -15.27 -5.46
CA GLY A 20 29.00 -14.30 -6.34
C GLY A 20 27.57 -14.64 -6.74
N CYS A 21 26.77 -15.23 -5.85
CA CYS A 21 25.30 -15.21 -5.96
C CYS A 21 24.70 -15.00 -4.57
N GLY A 22 25.09 -13.90 -3.94
CA GLY A 22 24.31 -13.30 -2.86
C GLY A 22 23.10 -12.65 -3.49
N ILE A 23 21.95 -13.33 -3.42
CA ILE A 23 20.64 -12.71 -3.53
C ILE A 23 20.70 -11.50 -2.61
N PHE A 24 20.68 -10.29 -3.17
CA PHE A 24 20.37 -9.07 -2.42
C PHE A 24 18.92 -9.19 -1.94
N ARG A 25 18.69 -9.94 -0.85
CA ARG A 25 17.61 -9.64 0.06
C ARG A 25 17.98 -8.27 0.61
N GLY A 26 17.30 -7.22 0.11
CA GLY A 26 17.36 -5.93 0.76
C GLY A 26 17.09 -6.18 2.23
N ALA A 27 18.10 -5.93 3.08
CA ALA A 27 17.90 -5.94 4.51
C ALA A 27 16.78 -4.92 4.78
N ALA A 28 15.69 -5.38 5.39
CA ALA A 28 14.70 -4.46 5.94
C ALA A 28 15.47 -3.45 6.82
N PRO A 29 15.12 -2.16 6.79
CA PRO A 29 15.77 -1.18 7.64
C PRO A 29 15.69 -1.65 9.09
N GLU A 30 16.80 -1.60 9.79
CA GLU A 30 17.10 -2.23 11.10
C GLU A 30 16.14 -1.82 12.25
N ASN A 31 15.07 -1.03 11.97
CA ASN A 31 14.09 -0.48 12.91
C ASN A 31 12.63 -0.57 12.44
N THR A 32 12.28 -1.47 11.53
CA THR A 32 10.86 -1.64 11.19
C THR A 32 10.16 -2.38 12.33
N PRO A 33 9.09 -1.82 12.93
CA PRO A 33 8.34 -2.51 13.99
C PRO A 33 7.79 -3.83 13.47
N ALA A 34 7.78 -4.87 14.32
CA ALA A 34 7.12 -6.13 13.99
C ALA A 34 5.61 -5.90 13.80
N VAL A 35 5.04 -6.56 12.82
CA VAL A 35 3.59 -6.51 12.59
C VAL A 35 2.87 -7.11 13.80
N PRO A 36 1.91 -6.41 14.43
CA PRO A 36 1.09 -6.97 15.49
C PRO A 36 0.27 -8.18 15.00
N ASP A 37 0.07 -9.17 15.87
CA ASP A 37 -0.65 -10.42 15.51
C ASP A 37 -2.10 -10.17 15.05
N ASP A 38 -2.73 -9.09 15.54
CA ASP A 38 -4.09 -8.69 15.19
C ASP A 38 -4.15 -7.64 14.08
N PHE A 39 -3.01 -7.34 13.44
CA PHE A 39 -3.00 -6.36 12.36
C PHE A 39 -3.86 -6.81 11.19
N SER A 40 -4.80 -5.93 10.82
CA SER A 40 -5.53 -6.05 9.58
C SER A 40 -5.77 -4.68 8.97
N LEU A 41 -5.87 -4.66 7.65
CA LEU A 41 -6.17 -3.45 6.89
C LEU A 41 -7.27 -3.77 5.89
N ARG A 42 -8.33 -2.93 5.91
CA ARG A 42 -9.33 -2.88 4.86
C ARG A 42 -9.23 -1.53 4.18
N PHE A 43 -9.08 -1.54 2.85
CA PHE A 43 -9.03 -0.33 2.02
C PHE A 43 -10.07 -0.42 0.93
N SER A 44 -10.89 0.62 0.80
CA SER A 44 -11.90 0.74 -0.25
C SER A 44 -11.74 2.06 -0.98
N TRP A 45 -11.97 2.04 -2.31
CA TRP A 45 -12.02 3.25 -3.12
C TRP A 45 -13.06 3.09 -4.23
N TRP A 46 -13.74 4.16 -4.54
CA TRP A 46 -14.87 4.10 -5.49
C TRP A 46 -15.24 5.48 -6.04
N TYR A 47 -15.89 5.48 -7.18
CA TYR A 47 -16.63 6.62 -7.73
C TYR A 47 -18.14 6.47 -7.49
N ASP A 48 -18.64 5.23 -7.49
CA ASP A 48 -20.04 4.87 -7.22
C ASP A 48 -20.11 3.96 -5.99
N GLU A 49 -20.91 4.31 -4.99
CA GLU A 49 -21.04 3.55 -3.74
C GLU A 49 -21.50 2.10 -3.93
N THR A 50 -22.17 1.81 -5.06
CA THR A 50 -22.64 0.45 -5.38
C THR A 50 -21.54 -0.45 -5.92
N GLN A 51 -20.42 0.12 -6.37
CA GLN A 51 -19.31 -0.58 -7.02
C GLN A 51 -17.97 -0.11 -6.45
N LYS A 52 -17.50 -0.81 -5.41
CA LYS A 52 -16.25 -0.47 -4.73
C LYS A 52 -15.13 -1.40 -5.13
N ASN A 53 -13.94 -0.84 -5.27
CA ASN A 53 -12.69 -1.59 -5.16
C ASN A 53 -12.40 -1.84 -3.69
N ILE A 54 -12.04 -3.06 -3.32
CA ILE A 54 -11.82 -3.44 -1.91
C ILE A 54 -10.59 -4.34 -1.80
N LEU A 55 -9.73 -4.03 -0.84
CA LEU A 55 -8.80 -4.94 -0.21
C LEU A 55 -9.29 -5.20 1.21
N ASP A 56 -9.38 -6.45 1.62
CA ASP A 56 -9.67 -6.83 3.01
C ASP A 56 -8.73 -7.97 3.43
N THR A 57 -7.73 -7.64 4.25
CA THR A 57 -6.74 -8.62 4.70
C THR A 57 -7.28 -9.52 5.83
N GLN A 58 -8.33 -9.10 6.53
CA GLN A 58 -8.95 -9.87 7.61
C GLN A 58 -9.80 -11.01 7.05
N THR A 59 -10.62 -10.74 6.04
CA THR A 59 -11.45 -11.75 5.38
C THR A 59 -10.70 -12.51 4.29
N GLY A 60 -9.52 -12.01 3.90
CA GLY A 60 -8.75 -12.60 2.80
C GLY A 60 -9.45 -12.44 1.45
N SER A 61 -9.88 -11.23 1.12
CA SER A 61 -10.61 -10.97 -0.13
C SER A 61 -10.17 -9.68 -0.81
N ILE A 62 -10.26 -9.70 -2.14
CA ILE A 62 -10.17 -8.51 -2.98
C ILE A 62 -11.38 -8.42 -3.88
N GLN A 63 -11.82 -7.20 -4.14
CA GLN A 63 -12.89 -6.88 -5.10
C GLN A 63 -12.42 -5.74 -5.99
N LYS A 64 -12.69 -5.87 -7.27
CA LYS A 64 -12.39 -4.87 -8.30
C LYS A 64 -13.67 -4.38 -8.92
N ASP A 65 -13.82 -3.08 -8.97
CA ASP A 65 -14.81 -2.40 -9.78
C ASP A 65 -14.44 -2.54 -11.26
N ILE A 66 -15.34 -3.09 -12.08
CA ILE A 66 -15.19 -3.26 -13.52
C ILE A 66 -16.17 -2.39 -14.31
N ALA A 67 -16.61 -1.32 -13.68
CA ALA A 67 -17.50 -0.28 -14.23
C ALA A 67 -18.82 -0.88 -14.79
N SER A 68 -19.07 -0.81 -16.09
CA SER A 68 -20.35 -1.25 -16.69
C SER A 68 -20.71 -2.71 -16.40
N ASP A 69 -19.74 -3.57 -16.08
CA ASP A 69 -19.93 -5.00 -15.83
C ASP A 69 -20.05 -5.33 -14.31
N GLY A 70 -20.14 -4.30 -13.45
CA GLY A 70 -20.29 -4.45 -12.00
C GLY A 70 -18.99 -4.64 -11.27
N THR A 71 -18.84 -5.72 -10.47
CA THR A 71 -17.63 -6.01 -9.70
C THR A 71 -17.17 -7.46 -9.91
N ALA A 72 -15.86 -7.68 -9.78
CA ALA A 72 -15.25 -9.01 -9.75
C ALA A 72 -14.46 -9.19 -8.46
N SER A 73 -14.44 -10.41 -7.91
CA SER A 73 -13.75 -10.69 -6.63
C SER A 73 -12.86 -11.92 -6.74
N ALA A 74 -11.83 -11.96 -5.90
CA ALA A 74 -10.96 -13.11 -5.72
C ALA A 74 -10.62 -13.30 -4.23
N GLU A 75 -10.27 -14.55 -3.88
CA GLU A 75 -9.68 -14.86 -2.58
C GLU A 75 -8.25 -14.32 -2.55
N LEU A 76 -7.90 -13.69 -1.46
CA LEU A 76 -6.55 -13.21 -1.17
C LEU A 76 -6.01 -13.99 0.03
N ARG A 77 -4.80 -14.52 -0.10
CA ARG A 77 -4.02 -15.05 1.02
C ARG A 77 -2.83 -14.15 1.25
N PRO A 78 -2.97 -13.14 2.13
CA PRO A 78 -1.92 -12.15 2.30
C PRO A 78 -0.63 -12.83 2.78
N GLU A 79 0.43 -12.75 1.98
CA GLU A 79 1.76 -13.19 2.38
C GLU A 79 2.30 -12.29 3.50
N PRO A 80 3.15 -12.82 4.42
CA PRO A 80 3.70 -12.02 5.52
C PRO A 80 4.39 -10.75 5.05
N ASP A 81 5.13 -10.80 3.94
CA ASP A 81 5.83 -9.64 3.38
C ASP A 81 4.84 -8.55 2.88
N PHE A 82 3.68 -8.95 2.38
CA PHE A 82 2.63 -8.02 1.99
C PHE A 82 2.00 -7.34 3.20
N LEU A 83 1.70 -8.10 4.26
CA LEU A 83 1.20 -7.55 5.52
C LEU A 83 2.22 -6.60 6.16
N GLN A 84 3.51 -6.98 6.17
CA GLN A 84 4.60 -6.13 6.64
C GLN A 84 4.63 -4.80 5.87
N ARG A 85 4.56 -4.85 4.53
CA ARG A 85 4.53 -3.66 3.67
C ARG A 85 3.33 -2.75 4.00
N LEU A 86 2.14 -3.31 4.18
CA LEU A 86 0.95 -2.52 4.55
C LEU A 86 1.11 -1.88 5.93
N TYR A 87 1.65 -2.61 6.92
CA TYR A 87 1.90 -2.10 8.24
C TYR A 87 2.92 -0.95 8.22
N GLU A 88 3.99 -1.08 7.44
CA GLU A 88 4.97 -0.01 7.22
C GLU A 88 4.34 1.25 6.65
N LEU A 89 3.39 1.13 5.72
CA LEU A 89 2.66 2.28 5.18
C LEU A 89 1.79 2.95 6.24
N VAL A 90 1.10 2.17 7.09
CA VAL A 90 0.32 2.69 8.22
C VAL A 90 1.19 3.48 9.17
N CYS A 91 2.36 2.94 9.55
CA CYS A 91 3.32 3.61 10.43
C CYS A 91 3.95 4.85 9.77
N LYS A 92 4.42 4.71 8.53
CA LYS A 92 5.09 5.78 7.78
C LYS A 92 4.22 7.03 7.63
N TYR A 93 2.96 6.82 7.31
CA TYR A 93 2.01 7.90 7.09
C TYR A 93 1.17 8.22 8.33
N ARG A 94 1.54 7.67 9.49
CA ARG A 94 0.93 7.99 10.78
C ARG A 94 -0.61 7.90 10.74
N LEU A 95 -1.15 6.91 10.03
CA LEU A 95 -2.59 6.80 9.83
C LEU A 95 -3.36 6.69 11.14
N THR A 96 -2.75 6.14 12.19
CA THR A 96 -3.37 6.02 13.52
C THR A 96 -3.55 7.34 14.26
N ASP A 97 -2.95 8.42 13.78
CA ASP A 97 -3.02 9.76 14.39
C ASP A 97 -4.11 10.63 13.73
N ILE A 98 -4.65 10.17 12.59
CA ILE A 98 -5.72 10.89 11.86
C ILE A 98 -7.06 10.60 12.52
N ASP A 99 -7.74 11.64 13.03
CA ASP A 99 -9.00 11.53 13.79
C ASP A 99 -10.17 12.31 13.16
N ARG A 100 -10.02 12.74 11.91
CA ARG A 100 -11.02 13.53 11.17
C ARG A 100 -11.17 13.04 9.72
N GLU A 101 -12.20 13.52 9.05
CA GLU A 101 -12.40 13.24 7.63
C GLU A 101 -11.42 14.00 6.75
N MET A 102 -10.92 13.32 5.70
CA MET A 102 -9.97 13.83 4.73
C MET A 102 -10.69 14.28 3.45
N THR A 103 -11.53 15.32 3.56
CA THR A 103 -12.26 15.95 2.45
C THR A 103 -11.92 17.42 2.37
N SER A 104 -12.01 18.04 1.19
CA SER A 104 -11.81 19.50 1.09
C SER A 104 -12.83 20.28 1.94
N GLN A 105 -14.05 19.73 2.11
CA GLN A 105 -15.05 20.32 2.96
C GLN A 105 -14.63 20.37 4.43
N GLU A 106 -13.93 19.34 4.93
CA GLU A 106 -13.46 19.31 6.33
C GLU A 106 -12.14 20.09 6.50
N LEU A 107 -11.24 20.00 5.53
CA LEU A 107 -9.89 20.56 5.59
C LEU A 107 -9.82 22.05 5.30
N ALA A 108 -10.80 22.63 4.59
CA ALA A 108 -10.77 24.05 4.26
C ALA A 108 -11.06 24.94 5.48
N ASP A 109 -10.21 25.96 5.72
CA ASP A 109 -10.44 26.98 6.74
C ASP A 109 -11.76 27.73 6.51
N ASP A 110 -12.08 27.99 5.25
CA ASP A 110 -13.32 28.61 4.80
C ASP A 110 -14.09 27.60 3.95
N LYS A 111 -15.15 27.02 4.52
CA LYS A 111 -15.98 25.98 3.87
C LYS A 111 -16.59 26.43 2.54
N SER A 112 -16.75 27.75 2.32
CA SER A 112 -17.24 28.29 1.04
C SER A 112 -16.21 28.18 -0.10
N LYS A 113 -14.97 27.87 0.24
CA LYS A 113 -13.85 27.65 -0.70
C LYS A 113 -13.49 26.16 -0.87
N ALA A 114 -14.27 25.26 -0.26
CA ALA A 114 -14.06 23.85 -0.43
C ALA A 114 -14.14 23.46 -1.91
N VAL A 115 -13.17 22.64 -2.34
CA VAL A 115 -13.10 22.17 -3.72
C VAL A 115 -14.13 21.06 -3.94
N SER A 116 -14.79 21.08 -5.09
CA SER A 116 -15.67 20.01 -5.56
C SER A 116 -15.23 19.56 -6.94
N MET A 117 -15.35 18.28 -7.22
CA MET A 117 -15.02 17.71 -8.53
C MET A 117 -15.98 16.58 -8.88
N ILE A 118 -16.14 16.31 -10.17
CA ILE A 118 -16.95 15.22 -10.72
C ILE A 118 -16.18 14.61 -11.90
N PRO A 119 -15.97 13.29 -11.94
CA PRO A 119 -16.30 12.31 -10.88
C PRO A 119 -15.39 12.48 -9.65
N LEU A 120 -15.92 12.14 -8.46
CA LEU A 120 -15.18 12.20 -7.20
C LEU A 120 -14.82 10.80 -6.73
N GLU A 121 -13.53 10.54 -6.54
CA GLU A 121 -13.06 9.28 -5.96
C GLU A 121 -13.07 9.37 -4.44
N HIS A 122 -13.78 8.45 -3.78
CA HIS A 122 -13.87 8.31 -2.34
C HIS A 122 -12.93 7.23 -1.83
N TYR A 123 -12.53 7.35 -0.57
CA TYR A 123 -11.61 6.43 0.10
C TYR A 123 -12.05 6.12 1.51
N GLU A 124 -11.91 4.85 1.90
CA GLU A 124 -12.01 4.39 3.28
C GLU A 124 -10.81 3.50 3.62
N ILE A 125 -10.10 3.83 4.70
CA ILE A 125 -9.05 2.98 5.27
C ILE A 125 -9.48 2.58 6.68
N SER A 126 -9.68 1.28 6.91
CA SER A 126 -9.88 0.72 8.24
C SER A 126 -8.65 -0.06 8.65
N VAL A 127 -8.10 0.26 9.82
CA VAL A 127 -6.90 -0.39 10.38
C VAL A 127 -7.27 -0.97 11.75
N THR A 128 -6.95 -2.25 11.96
CA THR A 128 -7.01 -2.88 13.29
C THR A 128 -5.61 -3.25 13.73
N LEU A 129 -5.21 -2.83 14.93
CA LEU A 129 -3.94 -3.19 15.54
C LEU A 129 -4.00 -2.96 17.07
N ASN A 130 -3.33 -3.84 17.83
CA ASN A 130 -3.23 -3.77 19.29
C ASN A 130 -4.61 -3.62 19.98
N GLY A 131 -5.62 -4.34 19.51
CA GLY A 131 -6.98 -4.33 20.04
C GLY A 131 -7.78 -3.06 19.74
N ARG A 132 -7.31 -2.20 18.85
CA ARG A 132 -8.01 -0.97 18.42
C ARG A 132 -8.32 -1.04 16.95
N SER A 133 -9.50 -0.51 16.58
CA SER A 133 -9.88 -0.31 15.18
C SER A 133 -10.10 1.17 14.93
N LEU A 134 -9.58 1.64 13.80
CA LEU A 134 -9.67 3.00 13.30
C LEU A 134 -10.32 2.96 11.92
N LEU A 135 -11.16 3.94 11.62
CA LEU A 135 -11.69 4.19 10.28
C LEU A 135 -11.38 5.63 9.89
N ILE A 136 -10.74 5.79 8.74
CA ILE A 136 -10.46 7.08 8.13
C ILE A 136 -11.23 7.15 6.82
N CYS A 137 -12.11 8.13 6.69
CA CYS A 137 -12.84 8.42 5.48
C CYS A 137 -12.26 9.67 4.81
N GLY A 138 -12.32 9.73 3.49
CA GLY A 138 -11.91 10.91 2.74
C GLY A 138 -12.19 10.76 1.26
N ASP A 139 -11.73 11.72 0.51
CA ASP A 139 -11.89 11.75 -0.94
C ASP A 139 -10.69 12.39 -1.64
N GLN A 140 -10.72 12.34 -2.96
CA GLN A 140 -9.66 12.87 -3.81
C GLN A 140 -9.39 14.36 -3.59
N THR A 141 -10.36 15.13 -3.08
CA THR A 141 -10.18 16.58 -2.88
C THR A 141 -9.18 16.93 -1.77
N ALA A 142 -8.86 15.99 -0.87
CA ALA A 142 -7.81 16.18 0.13
C ALA A 142 -6.44 16.51 -0.51
N VAL A 143 -6.21 16.16 -1.78
CA VAL A 143 -4.98 16.49 -2.53
C VAL A 143 -4.70 17.99 -2.56
N TYR A 144 -5.73 18.83 -2.54
CA TYR A 144 -5.59 20.29 -2.59
C TYR A 144 -5.08 20.89 -1.26
N HIS A 145 -5.06 20.09 -0.20
CA HIS A 145 -4.63 20.49 1.14
C HIS A 145 -3.27 19.90 1.54
N MET A 146 -2.64 19.04 0.72
CA MET A 146 -1.37 18.35 1.05
C MET A 146 -0.21 19.29 1.39
N THR A 147 -0.21 20.54 0.90
CA THR A 147 0.87 21.50 1.17
C THR A 147 0.67 22.29 2.45
N SER A 148 -0.54 22.34 2.98
CA SER A 148 -0.91 23.13 4.17
C SER A 148 -1.33 22.28 5.36
N ASP A 149 -1.59 20.98 5.13
CA ASP A 149 -2.10 20.05 6.11
C ASP A 149 -1.33 18.70 6.05
N GLU A 150 -0.65 18.36 7.14
CA GLU A 150 0.18 17.15 7.21
C GLU A 150 -0.68 15.88 7.17
N ASP A 151 -1.87 15.87 7.79
CA ASP A 151 -2.75 14.71 7.78
C ASP A 151 -3.31 14.45 6.37
N ALA A 152 -3.66 15.52 5.63
CA ALA A 152 -4.07 15.41 4.24
C ALA A 152 -2.93 14.84 3.37
N ALA A 153 -1.70 15.30 3.57
CA ALA A 153 -0.54 14.77 2.87
C ALA A 153 -0.29 13.29 3.20
N ASN A 154 -0.34 12.93 4.48
CA ASN A 154 -0.19 11.56 4.95
C ASN A 154 -1.28 10.65 4.38
N PHE A 155 -2.54 11.08 4.44
CA PHE A 155 -3.68 10.32 3.91
C PHE A 155 -3.56 10.05 2.41
N ILE A 156 -3.36 11.08 1.58
CA ILE A 156 -3.26 10.92 0.12
C ILE A 156 -2.05 10.06 -0.28
N ASN A 157 -0.91 10.24 0.39
CA ASN A 157 0.26 9.41 0.14
C ASN A 157 0.02 7.94 0.57
N ALA A 158 -0.69 7.69 1.67
CA ALA A 158 -1.07 6.35 2.09
C ALA A 158 -2.02 5.71 1.08
N VAL A 159 -3.12 6.39 0.71
CA VAL A 159 -4.08 5.94 -0.31
C VAL A 159 -3.36 5.54 -1.60
N THR A 160 -2.50 6.42 -2.12
CA THR A 160 -1.74 6.17 -3.34
C THR A 160 -0.83 4.94 -3.21
N SER A 161 -0.15 4.79 -2.06
CA SER A 161 0.79 3.70 -1.83
C SER A 161 0.09 2.36 -1.63
N VAL A 162 -1.03 2.34 -0.88
CA VAL A 162 -1.84 1.12 -0.67
C VAL A 162 -2.52 0.71 -1.97
N LYS A 163 -3.13 1.65 -2.70
CA LYS A 163 -3.74 1.40 -4.03
C LYS A 163 -2.73 0.78 -5.00
N LYS A 164 -1.51 1.31 -5.04
CA LYS A 164 -0.42 0.74 -5.82
C LYS A 164 -0.08 -0.68 -5.37
N ALA A 165 0.06 -0.92 -4.06
CA ALA A 165 0.37 -2.24 -3.53
C ALA A 165 -0.70 -3.28 -3.89
N VAL A 166 -1.98 -2.91 -3.87
CA VAL A 166 -3.11 -3.76 -4.26
C VAL A 166 -3.10 -4.04 -5.76
N THR A 167 -2.94 -3.00 -6.59
CA THR A 167 -3.02 -3.15 -8.06
C THR A 167 -1.85 -3.92 -8.66
N GLU A 168 -0.76 -4.10 -7.91
CA GLU A 168 0.39 -4.94 -8.26
C GLU A 168 0.21 -6.43 -7.87
N LEU A 169 -0.83 -6.79 -7.10
CA LEU A 169 -1.08 -8.18 -6.70
C LEU A 169 -1.43 -9.06 -7.90
N PRO A 170 -0.91 -10.30 -7.96
CA PRO A 170 -1.30 -11.25 -9.00
C PRO A 170 -2.81 -11.50 -9.06
N GLU A 171 -3.45 -11.60 -7.89
CA GLU A 171 -4.90 -11.80 -7.76
C GLU A 171 -5.68 -10.63 -8.35
N TRP A 172 -5.21 -9.39 -8.14
CA TRP A 172 -5.82 -8.20 -8.75
C TRP A 172 -5.68 -8.17 -10.26
N THR A 173 -4.49 -8.50 -10.76
CA THR A 173 -4.19 -8.49 -12.20
C THR A 173 -4.90 -9.62 -12.95
N ALA A 174 -5.27 -10.70 -12.26
CA ALA A 174 -6.05 -11.80 -12.82
C ALA A 174 -7.55 -11.48 -12.95
N LEU A 175 -8.05 -10.48 -12.22
CA LEU A 175 -9.45 -10.02 -12.35
C LEU A 175 -9.67 -9.30 -13.71
N PRO A 176 -10.90 -9.35 -14.26
CA PRO A 176 -11.21 -8.67 -15.52
C PRO A 176 -10.78 -7.19 -15.51
N PRO A 177 -10.37 -6.63 -16.66
CA PRO A 177 -10.17 -5.20 -16.79
C PRO A 177 -11.50 -4.44 -16.65
N ALA A 178 -11.45 -3.19 -16.20
CA ALA A 178 -12.62 -2.33 -16.21
C ALA A 178 -13.09 -2.09 -17.65
N ASN A 179 -14.42 -2.10 -17.85
CA ASN A 179 -15.08 -1.87 -19.11
C ASN A 179 -15.97 -0.64 -19.01
N GLY A 180 -15.53 0.49 -19.57
CA GLY A 180 -16.18 1.80 -19.44
C GLY A 180 -15.51 2.69 -18.40
N GLY A 181 -16.23 3.70 -17.93
CA GLY A 181 -15.77 4.70 -16.95
C GLY A 181 -16.96 5.39 -16.28
N TYR A 182 -16.66 6.32 -15.39
CA TYR A 182 -17.63 7.18 -14.71
C TYR A 182 -17.58 8.57 -15.32
N ASP A 183 -18.76 9.12 -15.70
CA ASP A 183 -18.93 10.44 -16.31
C ASP A 183 -19.21 11.51 -15.23
#